data_0618beb80837c197743c543559798aad
#
_entry.id   0618beb80837c197743c543559798aad
#
_cell.length_a   1.000
_cell.length_b   1.000
_cell.length_c   1.000
_cell.angle_alpha   90.00
_cell.angle_beta   90.00
_cell.angle_gamma   90.00
#
_symmetry.space_group_name_H-M   'P 1'
#
loop_
_entity.id
_entity.type
_entity.pdbx_description
1 polymer ?
#
loop_
_entity_poly.entity_id
_entity_poly.type
_entity_poly.pdbx_seq_one_letter_code
_entity_poly.pdbx_strand_id
1 'polypeptide(L)'
;MPPVNPQMSRPLAKGPSTRQNGGMGFVLDDAIRIAREAHAGQVDKSGRPYIGHPMRVMARVNGTHEQMAAVLHDVVEDTPVTPDDLWAAGCPEQVVTAVIALSKTPGEPMPDYLRRVADDPIALTVKRADIADNADPIRMSALAPEFQDRLRAKYSEAIRILDELTG
;
A
#
# COMPACT_ATOMS: atom_id res chain seq x y z
N MET A 1 -0.26 35.17 17.21
CA MET A 1 -0.07 33.72 17.49
C MET A 1 -1.42 33.06 17.24
N PRO A 2 -1.58 32.38 16.12
CA PRO A 2 -2.77 31.56 15.98
C PRO A 2 -2.66 30.38 16.93
N PRO A 3 -3.78 29.90 17.49
CA PRO A 3 -3.76 28.78 18.40
C PRO A 3 -3.32 27.51 17.65
N VAL A 4 -2.28 26.88 18.14
CA VAL A 4 -1.92 25.53 17.77
C VAL A 4 -3.07 24.62 18.14
N ASN A 5 -3.74 24.08 17.15
CA ASN A 5 -4.74 23.04 17.34
C ASN A 5 -4.00 21.72 17.66
N PRO A 6 -4.05 21.21 18.88
CA PRO A 6 -3.55 19.89 19.16
C PRO A 6 -4.55 18.88 18.61
N GLN A 7 -4.41 18.53 17.32
CA GLN A 7 -5.00 17.29 16.88
C GLN A 7 -4.26 16.18 17.58
N MET A 8 -4.77 15.85 18.75
CA MET A 8 -4.45 14.64 19.47
C MET A 8 -4.57 13.48 18.49
N SER A 9 -3.43 12.83 18.26
CA SER A 9 -3.39 11.50 17.71
C SER A 9 -4.35 10.64 18.51
N ARG A 10 -5.54 10.38 17.96
CA ARG A 10 -6.40 9.35 18.54
C ARG A 10 -5.63 8.05 18.36
N PRO A 11 -5.25 7.38 19.43
CA PRO A 11 -4.82 6.01 19.29
C PRO A 11 -5.93 5.26 18.58
N LEU A 12 -5.57 4.41 17.63
CA LEU A 12 -6.49 3.44 17.05
C LEU A 12 -7.27 2.86 18.22
N ALA A 13 -8.57 3.10 18.21
CA ALA A 13 -9.42 2.57 19.25
C ALA A 13 -9.09 1.08 19.37
N LYS A 14 -8.61 0.69 20.54
CA LYS A 14 -8.54 -0.71 20.90
C LYS A 14 -9.98 -1.21 20.86
N GLY A 15 -10.43 -1.58 19.68
CA GLY A 15 -11.66 -2.33 19.55
C GLY A 15 -11.54 -3.56 20.42
N PRO A 16 -12.60 -4.00 21.07
CA PRO A 16 -12.58 -5.21 21.86
C PRO A 16 -12.36 -6.40 20.91
N SER A 17 -11.10 -6.60 20.54
CA SER A 17 -10.73 -7.86 19.87
C SER A 17 -10.30 -8.85 20.91
N THR A 18 -11.20 -9.18 21.79
CA THR A 18 -11.15 -10.47 22.45
C THR A 18 -11.84 -11.47 21.51
N ARG A 19 -11.21 -11.75 20.39
CA ARG A 19 -11.44 -13.04 19.77
C ARG A 19 -10.74 -14.09 20.62
N GLN A 20 -11.40 -14.50 21.65
CA GLN A 20 -11.11 -15.76 22.32
C GLN A 20 -11.53 -16.89 21.39
N ASN A 21 -10.77 -17.10 20.31
CA ASN A 21 -10.81 -18.34 19.56
C ASN A 21 -9.37 -18.79 19.42
N GLY A 22 -9.06 -19.84 20.15
CA GLY A 22 -7.71 -20.37 20.25
C GLY A 22 -7.07 -20.62 18.90
N GLY A 23 -5.88 -20.07 18.70
CA GLY A 23 -4.95 -20.49 17.69
C GLY A 23 -5.07 -19.87 16.30
N MET A 24 -5.97 -18.92 16.04
CA MET A 24 -6.03 -18.23 14.76
C MET A 24 -5.24 -16.92 14.84
N GLY A 25 -4.04 -16.94 14.26
CA GLY A 25 -3.20 -15.75 14.09
C GLY A 25 -3.83 -14.73 13.14
N PHE A 26 -3.03 -13.74 12.75
CA PHE A 26 -3.41 -12.72 11.80
C PHE A 26 -3.77 -13.34 10.44
N VAL A 27 -4.92 -13.00 9.88
CA VAL A 27 -5.42 -13.52 8.61
C VAL A 27 -5.64 -12.40 7.61
N LEU A 28 -5.88 -12.74 6.34
CA LEU A 28 -6.09 -11.76 5.27
C LEU A 28 -7.23 -10.77 5.59
N ASP A 29 -8.31 -11.24 6.20
CA ASP A 29 -9.43 -10.38 6.59
C ASP A 29 -9.02 -9.32 7.61
N ASP A 30 -8.05 -9.59 8.48
CA ASP A 30 -7.49 -8.59 9.39
C ASP A 30 -6.75 -7.49 8.62
N ALA A 31 -5.96 -7.86 7.61
CA ALA A 31 -5.27 -6.91 6.76
C ALA A 31 -6.25 -6.04 5.96
N ILE A 32 -7.30 -6.64 5.41
CA ILE A 32 -8.36 -5.92 4.69
C ILE A 32 -9.06 -4.92 5.61
N ARG A 33 -9.39 -5.33 6.84
CA ARG A 33 -10.01 -4.45 7.82
C ARG A 33 -9.14 -3.26 8.16
N ILE A 34 -7.85 -3.48 8.41
CA ILE A 34 -6.88 -2.40 8.69
C ILE A 34 -6.82 -1.41 7.51
N ALA A 35 -6.72 -1.93 6.28
CA ALA A 35 -6.67 -1.09 5.09
C ALA A 35 -7.95 -0.26 4.90
N ARG A 36 -9.12 -0.85 5.10
CA ARG A 36 -10.41 -0.16 5.00
C ARG A 36 -10.52 0.96 6.03
N GLU A 37 -10.14 0.70 7.27
CA GLU A 37 -10.18 1.69 8.34
C GLU A 37 -9.15 2.80 8.10
N ALA A 38 -7.94 2.46 7.67
CA ALA A 38 -6.86 3.42 7.43
C ALA A 38 -7.17 4.36 6.27
N HIS A 39 -7.75 3.86 5.18
CA HIS A 39 -8.10 4.64 3.99
C HIS A 39 -9.51 5.22 4.01
N ALA A 40 -10.25 5.08 5.12
CA ALA A 40 -11.60 5.60 5.22
C ALA A 40 -11.65 7.11 4.93
N GLY A 41 -12.52 7.52 4.02
CA GLY A 41 -12.68 8.92 3.60
C GLY A 41 -11.66 9.40 2.56
N GLN A 42 -10.64 8.63 2.21
CA GLN A 42 -9.74 8.96 1.11
C GLN A 42 -10.39 8.64 -0.24
N VAL A 43 -10.13 9.50 -1.21
CA VAL A 43 -10.58 9.32 -2.59
C VAL A 43 -9.38 9.30 -3.53
N ASP A 44 -9.52 8.60 -4.66
CA ASP A 44 -8.54 8.60 -5.73
C ASP A 44 -8.68 9.84 -6.64
N LYS A 45 -7.83 9.91 -7.67
CA LYS A 45 -7.83 11.02 -8.63
C LYS A 45 -9.11 11.15 -9.45
N SER A 46 -9.95 10.10 -9.46
CA SER A 46 -11.27 10.09 -10.10
C SER A 46 -12.41 10.37 -9.12
N GLY A 47 -12.10 10.64 -7.84
CA GLY A 47 -13.09 10.90 -6.78
C GLY A 47 -13.74 9.65 -6.21
N ARG A 48 -13.25 8.45 -6.55
CA ARG A 48 -13.74 7.18 -6.01
C ARG A 48 -13.05 6.83 -4.70
N PRO A 49 -13.66 6.00 -3.83
CA PRO A 49 -13.02 5.56 -2.60
C PRO A 49 -11.65 4.93 -2.88
N TYR A 50 -10.61 5.41 -2.19
CA TYR A 50 -9.23 4.98 -2.41
C TYR A 50 -9.01 3.49 -2.16
N ILE A 51 -9.74 2.90 -1.21
CA ILE A 51 -9.62 1.46 -0.89
C ILE A 51 -9.81 0.55 -2.10
N GLY A 52 -10.48 1.00 -3.14
CA GLY A 52 -10.64 0.25 -4.38
C GLY A 52 -9.31 -0.14 -5.01
N HIS A 53 -8.31 0.75 -4.99
CA HIS A 53 -6.98 0.47 -5.54
C HIS A 53 -6.25 -0.65 -4.78
N PRO A 54 -6.03 -0.59 -3.45
CA PRO A 54 -5.44 -1.71 -2.72
C PRO A 54 -6.18 -3.04 -2.89
N MET A 55 -7.50 -3.00 -2.97
CA MET A 55 -8.31 -4.21 -3.20
C MET A 55 -8.07 -4.80 -4.58
N ARG A 56 -7.94 -3.98 -5.61
CA ARG A 56 -7.61 -4.45 -6.97
C ARG A 56 -6.19 -4.98 -7.07
N VAL A 57 -5.23 -4.34 -6.40
CA VAL A 57 -3.85 -4.83 -6.34
C VAL A 57 -3.81 -6.20 -5.66
N MET A 58 -4.52 -6.37 -4.56
CA MET A 58 -4.67 -7.66 -3.87
C MET A 58 -5.23 -8.75 -4.81
N ALA A 59 -6.21 -8.41 -5.63
CA ALA A 59 -6.82 -9.36 -6.56
C ALA A 59 -5.87 -9.79 -7.71
N ARG A 60 -4.80 -9.03 -7.97
CA ARG A 60 -3.81 -9.31 -9.02
C ARG A 60 -2.67 -10.23 -8.57
N VAL A 61 -2.57 -10.54 -7.30
CA VAL A 61 -1.48 -11.36 -6.74
C VAL A 61 -2.02 -12.65 -6.14
N ASN A 62 -1.17 -13.66 -6.09
CA ASN A 62 -1.45 -14.96 -5.48
C ASN A 62 -0.58 -15.10 -4.22
N GLY A 63 -1.03 -15.92 -3.30
CA GLY A 63 -0.35 -16.14 -2.02
C GLY A 63 -0.86 -15.23 -0.91
N THR A 64 -0.94 -15.77 0.29
CA THR A 64 -1.54 -15.08 1.43
C THR A 64 -0.72 -13.86 1.86
N HIS A 65 0.60 -13.99 1.95
CA HIS A 65 1.48 -12.88 2.34
C HIS A 65 1.50 -11.77 1.28
N GLU A 66 1.52 -12.14 0.00
CA GLU A 66 1.46 -11.20 -1.12
C GLU A 66 0.14 -10.43 -1.11
N GLN A 67 -0.97 -11.09 -0.86
CA GLN A 67 -2.28 -10.45 -0.78
C GLN A 67 -2.39 -9.51 0.43
N MET A 68 -1.86 -9.91 1.59
CA MET A 68 -1.78 -9.03 2.76
C MET A 68 -0.93 -7.79 2.47
N ALA A 69 0.25 -7.97 1.91
CA ALA A 69 1.13 -6.86 1.55
C ALA A 69 0.50 -5.96 0.49
N ALA A 70 -0.22 -6.53 -0.47
CA ALA A 70 -0.93 -5.77 -1.50
C ALA A 70 -2.00 -4.85 -0.92
N VAL A 71 -2.86 -5.38 -0.06
CA VAL A 71 -3.93 -4.56 0.52
C VAL A 71 -3.40 -3.52 1.52
N LEU A 72 -2.22 -3.76 2.11
CA LEU A 72 -1.58 -2.87 3.09
C LEU A 72 -0.51 -1.94 2.47
N HIS A 73 -0.19 -2.05 1.18
CA HIS A 73 1.02 -1.44 0.61
C HIS A 73 1.10 0.08 0.75
N ASP A 74 -0.03 0.79 0.75
CA ASP A 74 -0.09 2.25 0.90
C ASP A 74 -0.46 2.72 2.32
N VAL A 75 -0.74 1.81 3.23
CA VAL A 75 -1.23 2.16 4.57
C VAL A 75 -0.20 2.96 5.36
N VAL A 76 1.06 2.58 5.33
CA VAL A 76 2.13 3.26 6.06
C VAL A 76 2.51 4.58 5.39
N GLU A 77 2.57 4.63 4.06
CA GLU A 77 2.94 5.84 3.32
C GLU A 77 1.87 6.92 3.38
N ASP A 78 0.59 6.55 3.26
CA ASP A 78 -0.50 7.49 3.01
C ASP A 78 -1.48 7.66 4.18
N THR A 79 -1.25 6.98 5.30
CA THR A 79 -2.10 7.08 6.50
C THR A 79 -1.25 7.18 7.77
N PRO A 80 -1.84 7.51 8.94
CA PRO A 80 -1.11 7.55 10.21
C PRO A 80 -0.66 6.19 10.76
N VAL A 81 -1.08 5.08 10.14
CA VAL A 81 -0.69 3.73 10.60
C VAL A 81 0.81 3.53 10.40
N THR A 82 1.48 3.05 11.44
CA THR A 82 2.92 2.80 11.44
C THR A 82 3.22 1.30 11.29
N PRO A 83 4.47 0.93 10.92
CA PRO A 83 4.89 -0.47 10.98
C PRO A 83 4.70 -1.10 12.37
N ASP A 84 4.95 -0.35 13.43
CA ASP A 84 4.74 -0.82 14.81
C ASP A 84 3.27 -1.16 15.08
N ASP A 85 2.34 -0.38 14.54
CA ASP A 85 0.90 -0.68 14.62
C ASP A 85 0.57 -2.01 13.94
N LEU A 86 1.18 -2.28 12.80
CA LEU A 86 0.98 -3.55 12.08
C LEU A 86 1.53 -4.74 12.88
N TRP A 87 2.73 -4.60 13.46
CA TRP A 87 3.29 -5.63 14.34
C TRP A 87 2.44 -5.85 15.58
N ALA A 88 1.98 -4.78 16.22
CA ALA A 88 1.10 -4.86 17.38
C ALA A 88 -0.23 -5.55 17.08
N ALA A 89 -0.71 -5.45 15.83
CA ALA A 89 -1.91 -6.16 15.37
C ALA A 89 -1.68 -7.66 15.08
N GLY A 90 -0.43 -8.10 15.09
CA GLY A 90 -0.05 -9.49 14.80
C GLY A 90 0.26 -9.77 13.33
N CYS A 91 0.43 -8.74 12.51
CA CYS A 91 0.78 -8.90 11.10
C CYS A 91 2.11 -9.67 10.95
N PRO A 92 2.20 -10.67 10.06
CA PRO A 92 3.44 -11.42 9.86
C PRO A 92 4.62 -10.52 9.52
N GLU A 93 5.80 -10.85 10.06
CA GLU A 93 7.02 -10.06 9.85
C GLU A 93 7.34 -9.86 8.36
N GLN A 94 7.19 -10.90 7.55
CA GLN A 94 7.45 -10.84 6.11
C GLN A 94 6.55 -9.82 5.41
N VAL A 95 5.31 -9.70 5.85
CA VAL A 95 4.34 -8.74 5.31
C VAL A 95 4.71 -7.32 5.73
N VAL A 96 5.02 -7.09 7.00
CA VAL A 96 5.43 -5.76 7.49
C VAL A 96 6.71 -5.30 6.81
N THR A 97 7.69 -6.18 6.66
CA THR A 97 8.95 -5.87 5.96
C THR A 97 8.69 -5.47 4.51
N ALA A 98 7.81 -6.19 3.81
CA ALA A 98 7.43 -5.84 2.44
C ALA A 98 6.70 -4.49 2.37
N VAL A 99 5.80 -4.21 3.28
CA VAL A 99 5.08 -2.92 3.34
C VAL A 99 6.05 -1.77 3.60
N ILE A 100 7.03 -1.94 4.47
CA ILE A 100 8.09 -0.95 4.70
C ILE A 100 8.87 -0.69 3.39
N ALA A 101 9.26 -1.75 2.69
CA ALA A 101 9.96 -1.62 1.41
C ALA A 101 9.13 -0.88 0.35
N LEU A 102 7.82 -1.08 0.36
CA LEU A 102 6.86 -0.44 -0.55
C LEU A 102 6.53 1.01 -0.19
N SER A 103 6.90 1.45 1.01
CA SER A 103 6.62 2.79 1.49
C SER A 103 7.78 3.73 1.11
N LYS A 104 7.53 4.59 0.13
CA LYS A 104 8.51 5.58 -0.33
C LYS A 104 8.71 6.66 0.72
N THR A 105 9.95 7.03 1.00
CA THR A 105 10.26 8.15 1.89
C THR A 105 10.29 9.47 1.13
N PRO A 106 9.91 10.60 1.77
CA PRO A 106 9.95 11.90 1.11
C PRO A 106 11.35 12.22 0.57
N GLY A 107 11.42 12.67 -0.69
CA GLY A 107 12.68 13.02 -1.34
C GLY A 107 13.54 11.83 -1.80
N GLU A 108 13.10 10.61 -1.60
CA GLU A 108 13.82 9.42 -2.05
C GLU A 108 13.81 9.32 -3.58
N PRO A 109 14.99 9.19 -4.25
CA PRO A 109 15.01 8.96 -5.69
C PRO A 109 14.34 7.64 -6.08
N MET A 110 13.61 7.65 -7.20
CA MET A 110 12.91 6.46 -7.68
C MET A 110 13.82 5.22 -7.84
N PRO A 111 15.04 5.32 -8.40
CA PRO A 111 15.92 4.16 -8.51
C PRO A 111 16.29 3.54 -7.16
N ASP A 112 16.51 4.35 -6.13
CA ASP A 112 16.85 3.85 -4.79
C ASP A 112 15.66 3.15 -4.13
N TYR A 113 14.48 3.74 -4.26
CA TYR A 113 13.24 3.14 -3.80
C TYR A 113 12.98 1.79 -4.48
N LEU A 114 13.07 1.74 -5.81
CA LEU A 114 12.79 0.51 -6.56
C LEU A 114 13.85 -0.57 -6.33
N ARG A 115 15.10 -0.21 -6.03
CA ARG A 115 16.12 -1.17 -5.61
C ARG A 115 15.73 -1.85 -4.31
N ARG A 116 15.27 -1.08 -3.34
CA ARG A 116 14.79 -1.60 -2.06
C ARG A 116 13.56 -2.50 -2.24
N VAL A 117 12.65 -2.14 -3.13
CA VAL A 117 11.50 -2.98 -3.51
C VAL A 117 11.95 -4.27 -4.18
N ALA A 118 12.90 -4.19 -5.11
CA ALA A 118 13.40 -5.37 -5.85
C ALA A 118 14.12 -6.39 -4.96
N ASP A 119 14.69 -5.95 -3.84
CA ASP A 119 15.38 -6.83 -2.87
C ASP A 119 14.41 -7.68 -2.04
N ASP A 120 13.12 -7.37 -2.04
CA ASP A 120 12.09 -8.12 -1.32
C ASP A 120 11.12 -8.78 -2.32
N PRO A 121 11.07 -10.12 -2.40
CA PRO A 121 10.23 -10.82 -3.38
C PRO A 121 8.73 -10.50 -3.26
N ILE A 122 8.23 -10.31 -2.05
CA ILE A 122 6.82 -9.95 -1.82
C ILE A 122 6.59 -8.52 -2.29
N ALA A 123 7.45 -7.59 -1.90
CA ALA A 123 7.36 -6.19 -2.33
C ALA A 123 7.45 -6.04 -3.85
N LEU A 124 8.34 -6.77 -4.50
CA LEU A 124 8.47 -6.77 -5.95
C LEU A 124 7.18 -7.22 -6.65
N THR A 125 6.61 -8.33 -6.20
CA THR A 125 5.35 -8.86 -6.73
C THR A 125 4.21 -7.84 -6.59
N VAL A 126 4.09 -7.24 -5.41
CA VAL A 126 3.07 -6.23 -5.13
C VAL A 126 3.30 -4.97 -5.96
N LYS A 127 4.54 -4.50 -6.09
CA LYS A 127 4.85 -3.29 -6.88
C LYS A 127 4.51 -3.44 -8.36
N ARG A 128 4.78 -4.59 -8.93
CA ARG A 128 4.38 -4.88 -10.32
C ARG A 128 2.85 -4.86 -10.48
N ALA A 129 2.12 -5.41 -9.53
CA ALA A 129 0.66 -5.39 -9.52
C ALA A 129 0.10 -3.97 -9.29
N ASP A 130 0.73 -3.19 -8.43
CA ASP A 130 0.41 -1.78 -8.19
C ASP A 130 0.55 -0.95 -9.48
N ILE A 131 1.67 -1.07 -10.16
CA ILE A 131 1.90 -0.40 -11.45
C ILE A 131 0.86 -0.85 -12.49
N ALA A 132 0.56 -2.14 -12.57
CA ALA A 132 -0.41 -2.68 -13.52
C ALA A 132 -1.82 -2.10 -13.27
N ASP A 133 -2.24 -1.97 -12.02
CA ASP A 133 -3.54 -1.36 -11.70
C ASP A 133 -3.56 0.14 -12.03
N ASN A 134 -2.50 0.86 -11.71
CA ASN A 134 -2.39 2.29 -12.00
C ASN A 134 -2.27 2.58 -13.50
N ALA A 135 -1.67 1.69 -14.27
CA ALA A 135 -1.51 1.80 -15.72
C ALA A 135 -2.69 1.19 -16.51
N ASP A 136 -3.73 0.71 -15.85
CA ASP A 136 -4.89 0.13 -16.50
C ASP A 136 -5.51 1.13 -17.49
N PRO A 137 -5.70 0.77 -18.79
CA PRO A 137 -6.17 1.70 -19.81
C PRO A 137 -7.55 2.29 -19.53
N ILE A 138 -8.44 1.53 -18.92
CA ILE A 138 -9.80 2.00 -18.60
C ILE A 138 -9.73 3.07 -17.50
N ARG A 139 -8.92 2.84 -16.46
CA ARG A 139 -8.71 3.82 -15.39
C ARG A 139 -7.97 5.05 -15.89
N MET A 140 -6.96 4.87 -16.73
CA MET A 140 -6.20 5.97 -17.34
C MET A 140 -7.10 6.85 -18.22
N SER A 141 -8.07 6.27 -18.94
CA SER A 141 -8.96 7.01 -19.83
C SER A 141 -9.84 8.03 -19.12
N ALA A 142 -10.06 7.89 -17.82
CA ALA A 142 -10.81 8.84 -16.99
C ALA A 142 -10.02 10.12 -16.64
N LEU A 143 -8.72 10.17 -16.96
CA LEU A 143 -7.82 11.28 -16.65
C LEU A 143 -7.59 12.18 -17.86
N ALA A 144 -7.19 13.45 -17.63
CA ALA A 144 -6.83 14.36 -18.71
C ALA A 144 -5.65 13.83 -19.54
N PRO A 145 -5.62 14.02 -20.88
CA PRO A 145 -4.59 13.44 -21.75
C PRO A 145 -3.15 13.75 -21.34
N GLU A 146 -2.85 14.98 -20.95
CA GLU A 146 -1.51 15.38 -20.51
C GLU A 146 -1.09 14.61 -19.25
N PHE A 147 -2.04 14.36 -18.37
CA PHE A 147 -1.81 13.62 -17.15
C PHE A 147 -1.59 12.13 -17.42
N GLN A 148 -2.33 11.57 -18.39
CA GLN A 148 -2.13 10.19 -18.85
C GLN A 148 -0.71 9.98 -19.39
N ASP A 149 -0.22 10.88 -20.24
CA ASP A 149 1.12 10.78 -20.84
C ASP A 149 2.21 10.81 -19.78
N ARG A 150 2.08 11.69 -18.80
CA ARG A 150 3.02 11.79 -17.66
C ARG A 150 3.05 10.51 -16.84
N LEU A 151 1.89 9.96 -16.53
CA LEU A 151 1.79 8.71 -15.75
C LEU A 151 2.32 7.52 -16.53
N ARG A 152 2.02 7.40 -17.82
CA ARG A 152 2.56 6.34 -18.67
C ARG A 152 4.09 6.36 -18.70
N ALA A 153 4.68 7.54 -18.85
CA ALA A 153 6.14 7.69 -18.82
C ALA A 153 6.71 7.26 -17.47
N LYS A 154 6.08 7.67 -16.36
CA LYS A 154 6.48 7.28 -15.00
C LYS A 154 6.43 5.76 -14.80
N TYR A 155 5.35 5.12 -15.19
CA TYR A 155 5.17 3.68 -15.00
C TYR A 155 6.09 2.86 -15.90
N SER A 156 6.29 3.29 -17.16
CA SER A 156 7.25 2.67 -18.08
C SER A 156 8.68 2.72 -17.54
N GLU A 157 9.08 3.84 -16.97
CA GLU A 157 10.39 4.00 -16.35
C GLU A 157 10.54 3.10 -15.11
N ALA A 158 9.53 3.03 -14.27
CA ALA A 158 9.54 2.16 -13.10
C ALA A 158 9.69 0.68 -13.50
N ILE A 159 8.95 0.23 -14.51
CA ILE A 159 9.06 -1.14 -15.03
C ILE A 159 10.46 -1.40 -15.58
N ARG A 160 11.00 -0.47 -16.37
CA ARG A 160 12.35 -0.59 -16.92
C ARG A 160 13.40 -0.77 -15.83
N ILE A 161 13.34 0.04 -14.77
CA ILE A 161 14.25 -0.05 -13.63
C ILE A 161 14.11 -1.41 -12.93
N LEU A 162 12.87 -1.84 -12.64
CA LEU A 162 12.64 -3.14 -12.01
C LEU A 162 13.16 -4.30 -12.87
N ASP A 163 12.96 -4.25 -14.17
CA ASP A 163 13.43 -5.30 -15.08
C ASP A 163 14.96 -5.35 -15.13
N GLU A 164 15.62 -4.20 -15.13
CA GLU A 164 17.09 -4.14 -15.05
C GLU A 164 17.65 -4.68 -13.74
N LEU A 165 16.96 -4.43 -12.62
CA LEU A 165 17.37 -4.91 -11.29
C LEU A 165 17.14 -6.40 -11.09
N THR A 166 16.22 -7.01 -11.79
CA THR A 166 15.76 -8.39 -11.58
C THR A 166 16.07 -9.33 -12.74
N GLY A 167 16.49 -8.78 -13.85
CA GLY A 167 16.83 -9.50 -15.07
C GLY A 167 18.21 -10.01 -15.11
#